data_11fc9a7952d8d10e2b3b1973ef0b26dd
#
_entry.id   11fc9a7952d8d10e2b3b1973ef0b26dd
#
_cell.length_a   1.000
_cell.length_b   1.000
_cell.length_c   1.000
_cell.angle_alpha   90.00
_cell.angle_beta   90.00
_cell.angle_gamma   90.00
#
_symmetry.space_group_name_H-M   'P 1'
#
loop_
_entity.id
_entity.type
_entity.pdbx_description
1 polymer ?
#
loop_
_entity_poly.entity_id
_entity_poly.type
_entity_poly.pdbx_seq_one_letter_code
_entity_poly.pdbx_strand_id
1 'polypeptide(L)'
;MRKGIIITASILLAAGLLIFIGGLLLGGGMKPMQFETKTYPITEPVADIRLDTHRTDILILPSPDGTLLVSAAEAERIHHTVTVQDGTLTIETVDERTWIDMLLPTFDQQMIVYLPETSYRSLSAQCRTGNVEIAKDFTFRSIDINNSTGGVSCNASATGRIRIEASTGDIALENVKAEELWLVVSTGRIAVKGAEIQKGVLLTVSTGKLEIDGLSCESLTSTGSTGRVTLRNIDVEHALWIERSTGDVNFENVGAETITVHTETGDVTGTLRSAFYFVTETNTGKVRVPDTHSGGRCEITTSTGDIRIEPADAQNP
;
A
#
# COMPACT_ATOMS: atom_id res chain seq x y z
N MET A 1 -4.65 22.92 -48.74
CA MET A 1 -5.34 22.46 -47.54
C MET A 1 -4.50 22.56 -46.24
N ARG A 2 -3.26 22.07 -46.16
CA ARG A 2 -2.44 22.13 -44.90
C ARG A 2 -2.17 23.54 -44.37
N LYS A 3 -1.91 24.55 -45.23
CA LYS A 3 -1.64 25.95 -44.80
C LYS A 3 -2.87 26.61 -44.16
N GLY A 4 -4.08 26.37 -44.68
CA GLY A 4 -5.32 26.88 -44.09
C GLY A 4 -5.60 26.33 -42.69
N ILE A 5 -5.38 25.02 -42.49
CA ILE A 5 -5.58 24.37 -41.19
C ILE A 5 -4.60 24.92 -40.13
N ILE A 6 -3.33 25.15 -40.52
CA ILE A 6 -2.32 25.72 -39.62
C ILE A 6 -2.70 27.15 -39.22
N ILE A 7 -3.15 27.99 -40.17
CA ILE A 7 -3.57 29.38 -39.90
C ILE A 7 -4.79 29.38 -38.96
N THR A 8 -5.80 28.53 -39.21
CA THR A 8 -6.99 28.46 -38.37
C THR A 8 -6.63 27.98 -36.95
N ALA A 9 -5.76 26.96 -36.80
CA ALA A 9 -5.29 26.49 -35.53
C ALA A 9 -4.50 27.55 -34.75
N SER A 10 -3.64 28.33 -35.45
CA SER A 10 -2.89 29.43 -34.82
C SER A 10 -3.81 30.57 -34.35
N ILE A 11 -4.86 30.90 -35.10
CA ILE A 11 -5.85 31.92 -34.70
C ILE A 11 -6.65 31.45 -33.48
N LEU A 12 -7.08 30.19 -33.45
CA LEU A 12 -7.80 29.62 -32.30
C LEU A 12 -6.92 29.57 -31.05
N LEU A 13 -5.64 29.23 -31.21
CA LEU A 13 -4.66 29.23 -30.11
C LEU A 13 -4.44 30.64 -29.57
N ALA A 14 -4.26 31.62 -30.44
CA ALA A 14 -4.09 33.03 -30.06
C ALA A 14 -5.35 33.61 -29.38
N ALA A 15 -6.52 33.31 -29.91
CA ALA A 15 -7.80 33.70 -29.30
C ALA A 15 -8.00 33.05 -27.92
N GLY A 16 -7.71 31.75 -27.78
CA GLY A 16 -7.75 31.05 -26.51
C GLY A 16 -6.79 31.63 -25.47
N LEU A 17 -5.57 32.00 -25.91
CA LEU A 17 -4.58 32.62 -25.04
C LEU A 17 -5.01 34.03 -24.60
N LEU A 18 -5.62 34.82 -25.50
CA LEU A 18 -6.16 36.16 -25.18
C LEU A 18 -7.34 36.08 -24.21
N ILE A 19 -8.24 35.10 -24.38
CA ILE A 19 -9.36 34.87 -23.45
C ILE A 19 -8.81 34.43 -22.08
N PHE A 20 -7.81 33.57 -22.06
CA PHE A 20 -7.15 33.12 -20.84
C PHE A 20 -6.46 34.29 -20.11
N ILE A 21 -5.67 35.11 -20.81
CA ILE A 21 -5.00 36.30 -20.24
C ILE A 21 -6.04 37.34 -19.80
N GLY A 22 -7.07 37.56 -20.60
CA GLY A 22 -8.17 38.46 -20.26
C GLY A 22 -8.94 38.00 -19.02
N GLY A 23 -9.19 36.70 -18.90
CA GLY A 23 -9.79 36.10 -17.69
C GLY A 23 -8.90 36.28 -16.46
N LEU A 24 -7.59 36.14 -16.60
CA LEU A 24 -6.62 36.39 -15.52
C LEU A 24 -6.61 37.88 -15.07
N LEU A 25 -6.69 38.80 -16.01
CA LEU A 25 -6.63 40.24 -15.71
C LEU A 25 -7.94 40.80 -15.19
N LEU A 26 -9.09 40.31 -15.66
CA LEU A 26 -10.43 40.74 -15.26
C LEU A 26 -10.96 39.99 -14.05
N GLY A 27 -10.47 38.79 -13.77
CA GLY A 27 -10.89 37.96 -12.62
C GLY A 27 -10.25 38.30 -11.28
N GLY A 28 -9.54 39.43 -11.19
CA GLY A 28 -9.00 39.92 -9.90
C GLY A 28 -7.73 39.24 -9.41
N GLY A 29 -6.98 38.59 -10.31
CA GLY A 29 -5.76 37.85 -9.99
C GLY A 29 -6.05 36.53 -9.27
N MET A 30 -5.43 35.43 -9.68
CA MET A 30 -5.48 34.17 -8.93
C MET A 30 -4.80 34.37 -7.58
N LYS A 31 -5.56 34.59 -6.53
CA LYS A 31 -4.98 34.61 -5.18
C LYS A 31 -4.64 33.17 -4.80
N PRO A 32 -3.40 32.92 -4.37
CA PRO A 32 -3.08 31.60 -3.83
C PRO A 32 -3.99 31.32 -2.65
N MET A 33 -4.50 30.09 -2.58
CA MET A 33 -5.35 29.64 -1.48
C MET A 33 -4.51 29.66 -0.20
N GLN A 34 -4.99 30.36 0.82
CA GLN A 34 -4.33 30.36 2.13
C GLN A 34 -4.91 29.24 2.95
N PHE A 35 -4.04 28.40 3.49
CA PHE A 35 -4.41 27.32 4.40
C PHE A 35 -4.15 27.75 5.83
N GLU A 36 -5.12 27.48 6.68
CA GLU A 36 -5.05 27.68 8.13
C GLU A 36 -5.22 26.31 8.81
N THR A 37 -4.48 26.08 9.88
CA THR A 37 -4.65 24.88 10.68
C THR A 37 -5.88 25.05 11.55
N LYS A 38 -6.86 24.17 11.39
CA LYS A 38 -8.06 24.11 12.22
C LYS A 38 -8.03 22.88 13.10
N THR A 39 -8.44 23.03 14.33
CA THR A 39 -8.45 21.96 15.33
C THR A 39 -9.87 21.65 15.80
N TYR A 40 -10.16 20.37 15.92
CA TYR A 40 -11.44 19.83 16.35
C TYR A 40 -11.23 18.96 17.58
N PRO A 41 -11.41 19.49 18.80
CA PRO A 41 -11.35 18.68 20.00
C PRO A 41 -12.62 17.82 20.10
N ILE A 42 -12.45 16.54 20.36
CA ILE A 42 -13.52 15.55 20.47
C ILE A 42 -13.61 15.13 21.92
N THR A 43 -14.79 15.28 22.51
CA THR A 43 -15.07 14.92 23.91
C THR A 43 -15.91 13.66 24.04
N GLU A 44 -16.57 13.25 22.98
CA GLU A 44 -17.39 12.06 22.91
C GLU A 44 -16.52 10.81 22.86
N PRO A 45 -16.95 9.70 23.46
CA PRO A 45 -16.24 8.43 23.35
C PRO A 45 -16.29 7.90 21.91
N VAL A 46 -15.11 7.53 21.39
CA VAL A 46 -14.94 7.02 20.03
C VAL A 46 -14.42 5.58 20.08
N ALA A 47 -15.08 4.70 19.36
CA ALA A 47 -14.66 3.31 19.17
C ALA A 47 -14.25 3.01 17.72
N ASP A 48 -14.88 3.70 16.76
CA ASP A 48 -14.63 3.52 15.33
C ASP A 48 -14.16 4.85 14.71
N ILE A 49 -13.28 4.72 13.72
CA ILE A 49 -12.73 5.87 12.98
C ILE A 49 -12.98 5.65 11.49
N ARG A 50 -13.63 6.62 10.87
CA ARG A 50 -13.89 6.63 9.44
C ARG A 50 -13.36 7.91 8.81
N LEU A 51 -12.50 7.76 7.82
CA LEU A 51 -11.87 8.85 7.08
C LEU A 51 -12.26 8.75 5.61
N ASP A 52 -12.77 9.82 5.03
CA ASP A 52 -13.03 9.95 3.59
C ASP A 52 -12.40 11.25 3.09
N THR A 53 -11.24 11.13 2.44
CA THR A 53 -10.42 12.28 2.07
C THR A 53 -10.10 12.31 0.60
N HIS A 54 -9.95 13.51 0.05
CA HIS A 54 -9.67 13.70 -1.37
C HIS A 54 -8.18 13.90 -1.65
N ARG A 55 -7.55 14.90 -1.05
CA ARG A 55 -6.15 15.29 -1.29
C ARG A 55 -5.50 15.68 0.04
N THR A 56 -5.30 14.71 0.90
CA THR A 56 -4.85 14.98 2.26
C THR A 56 -3.93 13.88 2.71
N ASP A 57 -2.75 14.23 3.18
CA ASP A 57 -1.90 13.33 3.92
C ASP A 57 -2.48 13.12 5.31
N ILE A 58 -2.65 11.87 5.71
CA ILE A 58 -3.25 11.50 6.98
C ILE A 58 -2.19 10.92 7.89
N LEU A 59 -2.05 11.48 9.08
CA LEU A 59 -1.24 10.93 10.15
C LEU A 59 -2.12 10.57 11.33
N ILE A 60 -2.05 9.31 11.79
CA ILE A 60 -2.71 8.85 13.00
C ILE A 60 -1.64 8.63 14.06
N LEU A 61 -1.65 9.48 15.08
CA LEU A 61 -0.61 9.55 16.10
C LEU A 61 -1.17 9.40 17.52
N PRO A 62 -0.39 8.88 18.47
CA PRO A 62 -0.77 8.91 19.87
C PRO A 62 -0.94 10.35 20.36
N SER A 63 -1.99 10.59 21.14
CA SER A 63 -2.23 11.88 21.76
C SER A 63 -1.20 12.17 22.84
N PRO A 64 -0.53 13.33 22.80
CA PRO A 64 0.49 13.67 23.80
C PRO A 64 -0.10 14.06 25.16
N ASP A 65 -1.36 14.47 25.22
CA ASP A 65 -2.03 14.97 26.41
C ASP A 65 -3.28 14.16 26.81
N GLY A 66 -3.54 13.06 26.10
CA GLY A 66 -4.67 12.18 26.36
C GLY A 66 -6.02 12.72 25.84
N THR A 67 -5.99 13.74 24.97
CA THR A 67 -7.22 14.24 24.31
C THR A 67 -7.34 13.71 22.90
N LEU A 68 -8.56 13.44 22.43
CA LEU A 68 -8.83 13.15 21.05
C LEU A 68 -8.94 14.46 20.27
N LEU A 69 -8.04 14.67 19.32
CA LEU A 69 -7.93 15.91 18.57
C LEU A 69 -7.71 15.63 17.09
N VAL A 70 -8.49 16.28 16.23
CA VAL A 70 -8.22 16.32 14.80
C VAL A 70 -7.65 17.70 14.46
N SER A 71 -6.51 17.72 13.79
CA SER A 71 -5.85 18.94 13.31
C SER A 71 -5.72 18.85 11.80
N ALA A 72 -6.35 19.74 11.06
CA ALA A 72 -6.38 19.71 9.61
C ALA A 72 -6.04 21.06 8.99
N ALA A 73 -5.31 21.06 7.89
CA ALA A 73 -5.08 22.24 7.06
C ALA A 73 -6.32 22.49 6.20
N GLU A 74 -6.96 23.64 6.38
CA GLU A 74 -8.19 24.03 5.70
C GLU A 74 -8.05 25.38 4.99
N ALA A 75 -8.82 25.57 3.94
CA ALA A 75 -8.94 26.82 3.22
C ALA A 75 -10.41 27.14 2.99
N GLU A 76 -10.73 28.36 2.54
CA GLU A 76 -12.10 28.84 2.34
C GLU A 76 -13.02 27.87 1.58
N ARG A 77 -12.46 27.13 0.60
CA ARG A 77 -13.21 26.19 -0.25
C ARG A 77 -12.82 24.73 -0.04
N ILE A 78 -11.98 24.44 0.93
CA ILE A 78 -11.57 23.08 1.29
C ILE A 78 -11.61 23.00 2.80
N HIS A 79 -12.55 22.25 3.32
CA HIS A 79 -12.71 22.07 4.75
C HIS A 79 -13.09 20.63 5.09
N HIS A 80 -13.06 20.31 6.36
CA HIS A 80 -13.40 18.99 6.85
C HIS A 80 -14.66 19.05 7.70
N THR A 81 -15.54 18.08 7.48
CA THR A 81 -16.65 17.82 8.39
C THR A 81 -16.19 16.75 9.36
N VAL A 82 -16.17 17.11 10.65
CA VAL A 82 -15.76 16.21 11.73
C VAL A 82 -16.97 16.00 12.63
N THR A 83 -17.45 14.76 12.68
CA THR A 83 -18.66 14.40 13.45
C THR A 83 -18.43 13.12 14.24
N VAL A 84 -19.07 13.02 15.41
CA VAL A 84 -19.13 11.77 16.17
C VAL A 84 -20.59 11.36 16.28
N GLN A 85 -20.89 10.16 15.80
CA GLN A 85 -22.23 9.59 15.90
C GLN A 85 -22.12 8.10 16.26
N ASP A 86 -22.86 7.67 17.26
CA ASP A 86 -22.89 6.27 17.74
C ASP A 86 -21.49 5.68 18.02
N GLY A 87 -20.58 6.52 18.56
CA GLY A 87 -19.20 6.15 18.85
C GLY A 87 -18.30 6.03 17.61
N THR A 88 -18.74 6.51 16.45
CA THR A 88 -17.96 6.58 15.22
C THR A 88 -17.53 8.02 14.95
N LEU A 89 -16.22 8.27 14.95
CA LEU A 89 -15.63 9.51 14.46
C LEU A 89 -15.60 9.44 12.93
N THR A 90 -16.31 10.34 12.27
CA THR A 90 -16.31 10.47 10.81
C THR A 90 -15.67 11.80 10.42
N ILE A 91 -14.67 11.73 9.55
CA ILE A 91 -13.98 12.89 8.99
C ILE A 91 -14.10 12.82 7.47
N GLU A 92 -14.74 13.83 6.89
CA GLU A 92 -14.95 13.90 5.44
C GLU A 92 -14.39 15.22 4.91
N THR A 93 -13.65 15.14 3.79
CA THR A 93 -13.19 16.35 3.09
C THR A 93 -14.30 16.89 2.20
N VAL A 94 -14.66 18.15 2.38
CA VAL A 94 -15.56 18.90 1.51
C VAL A 94 -14.70 19.80 0.62
N ASP A 95 -14.75 19.58 -0.69
CA ASP A 95 -14.00 20.34 -1.69
C ASP A 95 -14.96 21.09 -2.60
N GLU A 96 -15.13 22.37 -2.35
CA GLU A 96 -16.04 23.27 -3.09
C GLU A 96 -15.29 24.06 -4.19
N ARG A 97 -14.08 23.64 -4.56
CA ARG A 97 -13.30 24.30 -5.59
C ARG A 97 -13.96 24.21 -6.95
N THR A 98 -13.88 25.30 -7.70
CA THR A 98 -14.27 25.32 -9.11
C THR A 98 -13.15 24.71 -9.97
N TRP A 99 -13.45 24.37 -11.22
CA TRP A 99 -12.46 23.87 -12.17
C TRP A 99 -11.29 24.85 -12.40
N ILE A 100 -11.52 26.18 -12.23
CA ILE A 100 -10.48 27.21 -12.33
C ILE A 100 -9.54 27.13 -11.13
N ASP A 101 -10.07 26.91 -9.92
CA ASP A 101 -9.26 26.77 -8.71
C ASP A 101 -8.34 25.55 -8.79
N MET A 102 -8.77 24.51 -9.50
CA MET A 102 -7.97 23.30 -9.72
C MET A 102 -6.76 23.50 -10.64
N LEU A 103 -6.70 24.58 -11.41
CA LEU A 103 -5.54 24.96 -12.23
C LEU A 103 -4.41 25.58 -11.39
N LEU A 104 -4.70 26.01 -10.17
CA LEU A 104 -3.69 26.53 -9.26
C LEU A 104 -2.99 25.38 -8.52
N PRO A 105 -1.67 25.49 -8.31
CA PRO A 105 -0.98 24.54 -7.48
C PRO A 105 -1.58 24.59 -6.06
N THR A 106 -2.05 23.46 -5.59
CA THR A 106 -2.45 23.26 -4.20
C THR A 106 -1.26 22.69 -3.44
N PHE A 107 -0.98 23.22 -2.26
CA PHE A 107 -0.01 22.66 -1.34
C PHE A 107 -0.58 21.37 -0.73
N ASP A 108 0.32 20.49 -0.29
CA ASP A 108 -0.05 19.27 0.40
C ASP A 108 -0.85 19.60 1.65
N GLN A 109 -2.06 19.07 1.72
CA GLN A 109 -2.94 19.23 2.88
C GLN A 109 -2.59 18.10 3.85
N GLN A 110 -2.36 18.45 5.09
CA GLN A 110 -2.08 17.48 6.14
C GLN A 110 -3.21 17.46 7.16
N MET A 111 -3.60 16.26 7.56
CA MET A 111 -4.50 15.99 8.65
C MET A 111 -3.80 15.11 9.68
N ILE A 112 -3.84 15.51 10.93
CA ILE A 112 -3.33 14.73 12.05
C ILE A 112 -4.49 14.36 12.95
N VAL A 113 -4.66 13.07 13.21
CA VAL A 113 -5.64 12.53 14.15
C VAL A 113 -4.87 12.04 15.37
N TYR A 114 -4.98 12.77 16.48
CA TYR A 114 -4.39 12.38 17.77
C TYR A 114 -5.38 11.52 18.54
N LEU A 115 -4.99 10.29 18.84
CA LEU A 115 -5.82 9.31 19.52
C LEU A 115 -5.31 9.07 20.94
N PRO A 116 -6.15 9.26 21.99
CA PRO A 116 -5.73 9.06 23.38
C PRO A 116 -5.63 7.59 23.78
N GLU A 117 -6.47 6.74 23.21
CA GLU A 117 -6.49 5.32 23.51
C GLU A 117 -5.56 4.53 22.57
N THR A 118 -5.12 3.38 23.04
CA THR A 118 -4.30 2.48 22.23
C THR A 118 -5.10 1.40 21.52
N SER A 119 -6.41 1.27 21.82
CA SER A 119 -7.28 0.22 21.29
C SER A 119 -8.60 0.79 20.76
N TYR A 120 -8.92 0.45 19.53
CA TYR A 120 -10.13 0.86 18.83
C TYR A 120 -10.80 -0.33 18.14
N ARG A 121 -12.10 -0.23 17.86
CA ARG A 121 -12.84 -1.28 17.16
C ARG A 121 -12.48 -1.32 15.68
N SER A 122 -12.57 -0.21 14.98
CA SER A 122 -12.23 -0.19 13.55
C SER A 122 -11.56 1.11 13.11
N LEU A 123 -10.70 0.97 12.10
CA LEU A 123 -10.21 2.07 11.29
C LEU A 123 -10.58 1.79 9.84
N SER A 124 -11.36 2.69 9.24
CA SER A 124 -11.69 2.66 7.81
C SER A 124 -11.23 3.97 7.17
N ALA A 125 -10.38 3.91 6.15
CA ALA A 125 -9.89 5.08 5.44
C ALA A 125 -10.07 4.91 3.93
N GLN A 126 -10.72 5.88 3.30
CA GLN A 126 -10.84 6.01 1.86
C GLN A 126 -10.14 7.30 1.43
N CYS A 127 -9.03 7.17 0.73
CA CYS A 127 -8.20 8.30 0.31
C CYS A 127 -8.05 8.30 -1.21
N ARG A 128 -8.27 9.44 -1.84
CA ARG A 128 -8.06 9.55 -3.30
C ARG A 128 -6.61 9.88 -3.61
N THR A 129 -6.04 10.86 -2.93
CA THR A 129 -4.65 11.27 -3.12
C THR A 129 -4.09 11.72 -1.79
N GLY A 130 -2.90 11.27 -1.47
CA GLY A 130 -2.20 11.56 -0.23
C GLY A 130 -1.64 10.29 0.39
N ASN A 131 -0.80 10.45 1.38
CA ASN A 131 -0.20 9.36 2.12
C ASN A 131 -1.03 9.09 3.38
N VAL A 132 -1.05 7.84 3.82
CA VAL A 132 -1.65 7.44 5.09
C VAL A 132 -0.57 6.84 5.96
N GLU A 133 -0.35 7.43 7.13
CA GLU A 133 0.61 6.93 8.10
C GLU A 133 -0.08 6.66 9.42
N ILE A 134 0.09 5.44 9.96
CA ILE A 134 -0.47 5.01 11.23
C ILE A 134 0.66 4.55 12.13
N ALA A 135 0.79 5.19 13.27
CA ALA A 135 1.80 4.89 14.27
C ALA A 135 1.63 3.46 14.86
N LYS A 136 2.73 2.93 15.40
CA LYS A 136 2.84 1.56 15.92
C LYS A 136 2.07 1.29 17.21
N ASP A 137 1.68 2.33 17.93
CA ASP A 137 1.18 2.20 19.31
C ASP A 137 -0.31 1.80 19.37
N PHE A 138 -0.94 1.55 18.21
CA PHE A 138 -2.37 1.24 18.14
C PHE A 138 -2.64 -0.23 17.85
N THR A 139 -3.75 -0.68 18.43
CA THR A 139 -4.37 -1.97 18.11
C THR A 139 -5.84 -1.74 17.76
N PHE A 140 -6.23 -2.17 16.57
CA PHE A 140 -7.61 -2.16 16.12
C PHE A 140 -8.17 -3.59 16.12
N ARG A 141 -9.49 -3.74 16.13
CA ARG A 141 -10.07 -5.01 15.77
C ARG A 141 -9.96 -5.26 14.27
N SER A 142 -10.15 -4.21 13.46
CA SER A 142 -9.96 -4.27 12.01
C SER A 142 -9.42 -2.96 11.46
N ILE A 143 -8.57 -3.08 10.44
CA ILE A 143 -8.06 -1.95 9.64
C ILE A 143 -8.44 -2.20 8.19
N ASP A 144 -9.11 -1.25 7.54
CA ASP A 144 -9.47 -1.26 6.12
C ASP A 144 -9.11 0.07 5.47
N ILE A 145 -8.10 0.06 4.60
CA ILE A 145 -7.59 1.26 3.94
C ILE A 145 -7.66 1.06 2.44
N ASN A 146 -8.28 2.01 1.74
CA ASN A 146 -8.30 2.09 0.30
C ASN A 146 -7.70 3.43 -0.13
N ASN A 147 -6.55 3.40 -0.82
CA ASN A 147 -5.84 4.57 -1.29
C ASN A 147 -5.67 4.53 -2.81
N SER A 148 -6.16 5.55 -3.53
CA SER A 148 -5.99 5.55 -4.98
C SER A 148 -4.58 5.99 -5.40
N THR A 149 -4.02 7.05 -4.79
CA THR A 149 -2.67 7.53 -5.14
C THR A 149 -1.95 8.02 -3.89
N GLY A 150 -0.78 7.48 -3.63
CA GLY A 150 0.06 7.77 -2.48
C GLY A 150 0.44 6.52 -1.71
N GLY A 151 1.35 6.65 -0.77
CA GLY A 151 1.83 5.56 0.07
C GLY A 151 0.93 5.30 1.28
N VAL A 152 0.92 4.05 1.74
CA VAL A 152 0.31 3.68 3.02
C VAL A 152 1.39 3.06 3.91
N SER A 153 1.66 3.69 5.04
CA SER A 153 2.54 3.17 6.09
C SER A 153 1.69 2.80 7.31
N CYS A 154 1.50 1.52 7.55
CA CYS A 154 0.70 1.04 8.67
C CYS A 154 1.57 0.23 9.62
N ASN A 155 1.85 0.79 10.80
CA ASN A 155 2.61 0.11 11.86
C ASN A 155 1.71 -0.30 13.03
N ALA A 156 0.41 -0.10 12.92
CA ALA A 156 -0.57 -0.55 13.89
C ALA A 156 -0.92 -2.04 13.70
N SER A 157 -1.29 -2.69 14.77
CA SER A 157 -1.74 -4.08 14.77
C SER A 157 -3.26 -4.19 14.73
N ALA A 158 -3.76 -5.39 14.38
CA ALA A 158 -5.18 -5.71 14.49
C ALA A 158 -5.40 -7.06 15.19
N THR A 159 -6.46 -7.18 15.97
CA THR A 159 -6.86 -8.50 16.52
C THR A 159 -7.59 -9.37 15.50
N GLY A 160 -8.10 -8.78 14.42
CA GLY A 160 -8.70 -9.44 13.28
C GLY A 160 -7.90 -9.14 12.01
N ARG A 161 -8.53 -8.52 11.02
CA ARG A 161 -7.94 -8.33 9.69
C ARG A 161 -7.31 -6.94 9.52
N ILE A 162 -6.15 -6.92 8.85
CA ILE A 162 -5.60 -5.75 8.19
C ILE A 162 -5.81 -5.92 6.68
N ARG A 163 -6.56 -5.01 6.06
CA ARG A 163 -6.76 -4.94 4.60
C ARG A 163 -6.32 -3.57 4.12
N ILE A 164 -5.38 -3.55 3.19
CA ILE A 164 -4.89 -2.31 2.57
C ILE A 164 -4.84 -2.49 1.06
N GLU A 165 -5.51 -1.61 0.34
CA GLU A 165 -5.49 -1.56 -1.11
C GLU A 165 -4.95 -0.22 -1.60
N ALA A 166 -4.00 -0.24 -2.54
CA ALA A 166 -3.48 0.95 -3.20
C ALA A 166 -3.51 0.76 -4.71
N SER A 167 -4.02 1.75 -5.45
CA SER A 167 -3.93 1.68 -6.91
C SER A 167 -2.54 2.09 -7.37
N THR A 168 -2.01 3.21 -6.90
CA THR A 168 -0.65 3.66 -7.22
C THR A 168 0.04 4.17 -5.98
N GLY A 169 1.12 3.52 -5.60
CA GLY A 169 1.91 3.86 -4.41
C GLY A 169 2.43 2.63 -3.70
N ASP A 170 3.20 2.84 -2.67
CA ASP A 170 3.79 1.77 -1.87
C ASP A 170 2.95 1.49 -0.63
N ILE A 171 2.87 0.22 -0.24
CA ILE A 171 2.35 -0.21 1.07
C ILE A 171 3.53 -0.70 1.89
N ALA A 172 3.70 -0.13 3.08
CA ALA A 172 4.72 -0.50 4.03
C ALA A 172 4.12 -0.86 5.39
N LEU A 173 4.49 -2.02 5.93
CA LEU A 173 4.13 -2.46 7.27
C LEU A 173 5.38 -2.82 8.06
N GLU A 174 5.42 -2.44 9.33
CA GLU A 174 6.53 -2.79 10.21
C GLU A 174 6.05 -3.23 11.59
N ASN A 175 6.48 -4.44 12.02
CA ASN A 175 6.20 -5.04 13.33
C ASN A 175 4.70 -5.14 13.65
N VAL A 176 3.91 -5.61 12.69
CA VAL A 176 2.45 -5.72 12.84
C VAL A 176 2.01 -7.12 13.26
N LYS A 177 0.92 -7.19 14.01
CA LYS A 177 0.24 -8.43 14.35
C LYS A 177 -1.19 -8.39 13.87
N ALA A 178 -1.67 -9.49 13.28
CA ALA A 178 -3.07 -9.62 12.85
C ALA A 178 -3.52 -11.08 12.82
N GLU A 179 -4.82 -11.30 12.72
CA GLU A 179 -5.37 -12.61 12.41
C GLU A 179 -5.20 -12.92 10.91
N GLU A 180 -5.51 -11.94 10.05
CA GLU A 180 -5.37 -12.04 8.60
C GLU A 180 -4.74 -10.76 8.02
N LEU A 181 -3.97 -10.90 6.95
CA LEU A 181 -3.32 -9.78 6.26
C LEU A 181 -3.62 -9.83 4.76
N TRP A 182 -4.28 -8.78 4.24
CA TRP A 182 -4.59 -8.62 2.81
C TRP A 182 -4.02 -7.32 2.29
N LEU A 183 -3.04 -7.41 1.39
CA LEU A 183 -2.41 -6.24 0.78
C LEU A 183 -2.51 -6.34 -0.74
N VAL A 184 -3.02 -5.29 -1.36
CA VAL A 184 -3.21 -5.23 -2.81
C VAL A 184 -2.64 -3.93 -3.36
N VAL A 185 -1.75 -4.04 -4.34
CA VAL A 185 -1.18 -2.90 -5.08
C VAL A 185 -1.29 -3.14 -6.57
N SER A 186 -1.88 -2.20 -7.30
CA SER A 186 -1.87 -2.30 -8.76
C SER A 186 -0.51 -1.86 -9.33
N THR A 187 0.02 -0.71 -8.91
CA THR A 187 1.35 -0.24 -9.32
C THR A 187 2.12 0.32 -8.13
N GLY A 188 3.20 -0.33 -7.77
CA GLY A 188 4.02 0.07 -6.62
C GLY A 188 4.69 -1.11 -5.93
N ARG A 189 5.02 -0.95 -4.68
CA ARG A 189 5.73 -1.93 -3.87
C ARG A 189 4.91 -2.30 -2.64
N ILE A 190 4.93 -3.57 -2.27
CA ILE A 190 4.57 -4.02 -0.92
C ILE A 190 5.86 -4.34 -0.17
N ALA A 191 6.07 -3.72 0.97
CA ALA A 191 7.17 -3.97 1.88
C ALA A 191 6.62 -4.35 3.26
N VAL A 192 6.95 -5.54 3.76
CA VAL A 192 6.55 -6.00 5.10
C VAL A 192 7.80 -6.37 5.87
N LYS A 193 7.94 -5.84 7.07
CA LYS A 193 9.03 -6.16 7.99
C LYS A 193 8.46 -6.58 9.35
N GLY A 194 8.81 -7.77 9.81
CA GLY A 194 8.44 -8.24 11.13
C GLY A 194 6.92 -8.35 11.32
N ALA A 195 6.26 -9.28 10.64
CA ALA A 195 4.83 -9.50 10.78
C ALA A 195 4.54 -10.88 11.42
N GLU A 196 3.63 -10.90 12.39
CA GLU A 196 3.11 -12.11 13.00
C GLU A 196 1.62 -12.24 12.66
N ILE A 197 1.27 -13.13 11.74
CA ILE A 197 -0.09 -13.31 11.25
C ILE A 197 -0.58 -14.71 11.66
N GLN A 198 -1.71 -14.78 12.34
CA GLN A 198 -2.19 -16.05 12.90
C GLN A 198 -2.69 -17.01 11.82
N LYS A 199 -3.32 -16.51 10.77
CA LYS A 199 -3.91 -17.29 9.69
C LYS A 199 -3.26 -16.99 8.34
N GLY A 200 -4.06 -16.53 7.40
CA GLY A 200 -3.66 -16.35 6.01
C GLY A 200 -3.12 -14.96 5.70
N VAL A 201 -2.14 -14.94 4.80
CA VAL A 201 -1.59 -13.73 4.19
C VAL A 201 -1.88 -13.76 2.69
N LEU A 202 -2.56 -12.73 2.18
CA LEU A 202 -2.85 -12.57 0.76
C LEU A 202 -2.19 -11.29 0.25
N LEU A 203 -1.29 -11.42 -0.71
CA LEU A 203 -0.52 -10.32 -1.29
C LEU A 203 -0.71 -10.29 -2.79
N THR A 204 -1.18 -9.18 -3.33
CA THR A 204 -1.33 -9.00 -4.78
C THR A 204 -0.57 -7.75 -5.22
N VAL A 205 0.39 -7.93 -6.14
CA VAL A 205 1.13 -6.82 -6.77
C VAL A 205 1.06 -7.00 -8.28
N SER A 206 0.19 -6.22 -8.95
CA SER A 206 0.05 -6.36 -10.40
C SER A 206 1.33 -5.92 -11.12
N THR A 207 1.86 -4.74 -10.81
CA THR A 207 3.14 -4.26 -11.35
C THR A 207 3.98 -3.64 -10.25
N GLY A 208 5.14 -4.25 -9.96
CA GLY A 208 6.06 -3.74 -8.95
C GLY A 208 6.75 -4.82 -8.15
N LYS A 209 7.18 -4.49 -6.93
CA LYS A 209 8.00 -5.37 -6.10
C LYS A 209 7.25 -5.84 -4.87
N LEU A 210 7.49 -7.06 -4.49
CA LEU A 210 7.12 -7.60 -3.18
C LEU A 210 8.39 -7.91 -2.39
N GLU A 211 8.53 -7.29 -1.24
CA GLU A 211 9.65 -7.44 -0.34
C GLU A 211 9.13 -7.77 1.06
N ILE A 212 9.44 -8.96 1.57
CA ILE A 212 9.05 -9.38 2.93
C ILE A 212 10.30 -9.81 3.67
N ASP A 213 10.48 -9.30 4.88
CA ASP A 213 11.56 -9.69 5.79
C ASP A 213 11.01 -9.93 7.20
N GLY A 214 11.00 -11.18 7.63
CA GLY A 214 10.45 -11.58 8.91
C GLY A 214 8.90 -11.67 8.88
N LEU A 215 8.37 -12.80 8.46
CA LEU A 215 6.93 -13.10 8.50
C LEU A 215 6.73 -14.50 9.07
N SER A 216 5.80 -14.61 10.01
CA SER A 216 5.23 -15.90 10.44
C SER A 216 3.73 -15.93 10.17
N CYS A 217 3.24 -17.01 9.56
CA CYS A 217 1.81 -17.20 9.26
C CYS A 217 1.45 -18.66 9.01
N GLU A 218 0.14 -18.97 9.05
CA GLU A 218 -0.36 -20.31 8.69
C GLU A 218 -0.24 -20.56 7.17
N SER A 219 -0.57 -19.58 6.33
CA SER A 219 -0.47 -19.69 4.88
C SER A 219 -0.13 -18.35 4.22
N LEU A 220 0.63 -18.39 3.13
CA LEU A 220 1.02 -17.23 2.34
C LEU A 220 0.71 -17.44 0.86
N THR A 221 -0.12 -16.57 0.32
CA THR A 221 -0.41 -16.52 -1.12
C THR A 221 0.04 -15.19 -1.69
N SER A 222 0.86 -15.22 -2.74
CA SER A 222 1.32 -14.05 -3.45
C SER A 222 1.05 -14.17 -4.95
N THR A 223 0.25 -13.25 -5.49
CA THR A 223 -0.09 -13.21 -6.92
C THR A 223 0.32 -11.88 -7.56
N GLY A 224 0.58 -11.90 -8.87
CA GLY A 224 0.87 -10.67 -9.60
C GLY A 224 1.37 -10.91 -11.01
N SER A 225 1.44 -9.83 -11.80
CA SER A 225 1.82 -9.94 -13.21
C SER A 225 3.30 -9.66 -13.41
N THR A 226 3.80 -8.50 -13.01
CA THR A 226 5.18 -8.10 -13.32
C THR A 226 5.92 -7.58 -12.09
N GLY A 227 7.07 -8.16 -11.80
CA GLY A 227 7.98 -7.67 -10.77
C GLY A 227 8.56 -8.74 -9.87
N ARG A 228 9.63 -8.36 -9.20
CA ARG A 228 10.39 -9.26 -8.33
C ARG A 228 9.69 -9.53 -7.02
N VAL A 229 9.77 -10.77 -6.56
CA VAL A 229 9.42 -11.21 -5.22
C VAL A 229 10.69 -11.53 -4.44
N THR A 230 10.84 -10.96 -3.26
CA THR A 230 11.93 -11.25 -2.34
C THR A 230 11.35 -11.60 -0.96
N LEU A 231 11.59 -12.80 -0.53
CA LEU A 231 11.16 -13.33 0.75
C LEU A 231 12.35 -13.67 1.62
N ARG A 232 12.47 -13.02 2.78
CA ARG A 232 13.55 -13.25 3.75
C ARG A 232 12.97 -13.63 5.11
N ASN A 233 13.58 -14.62 5.76
CA ASN A 233 13.22 -15.03 7.11
C ASN A 233 11.71 -15.32 7.24
N ILE A 234 11.18 -16.14 6.36
CA ILE A 234 9.76 -16.47 6.29
C ILE A 234 9.49 -17.83 6.94
N ASP A 235 8.47 -17.87 7.77
CA ASP A 235 8.00 -19.06 8.44
C ASP A 235 6.50 -19.26 8.17
N VAL A 236 6.17 -20.17 7.26
CA VAL A 236 4.81 -20.53 6.89
C VAL A 236 4.53 -21.93 7.44
N GLU A 237 3.47 -22.07 8.23
CA GLU A 237 3.15 -23.37 8.84
C GLU A 237 2.75 -24.40 7.77
N HIS A 238 1.89 -24.02 6.83
CA HIS A 238 1.34 -24.95 5.84
C HIS A 238 1.83 -24.62 4.41
N ALA A 239 1.19 -23.71 3.71
CA ALA A 239 1.38 -23.52 2.29
C ALA A 239 1.89 -22.13 1.91
N LEU A 240 2.97 -22.11 1.14
CA LEU A 240 3.48 -20.93 0.43
C LEU A 240 3.18 -21.07 -1.05
N TRP A 241 2.35 -20.16 -1.59
CA TRP A 241 1.99 -20.09 -3.01
C TRP A 241 2.44 -18.77 -3.62
N ILE A 242 3.20 -18.85 -4.73
CA ILE A 242 3.63 -17.68 -5.49
C ILE A 242 3.29 -17.90 -6.96
N GLU A 243 2.61 -16.91 -7.55
CA GLU A 243 2.29 -16.89 -8.97
C GLU A 243 2.68 -15.54 -9.58
N ARG A 244 3.46 -15.59 -10.67
CA ARG A 244 3.91 -14.41 -11.45
C ARG A 244 3.87 -14.72 -12.94
N SER A 245 3.51 -13.73 -13.77
CA SER A 245 3.77 -13.87 -15.20
C SER A 245 5.23 -13.51 -15.51
N THR A 246 5.74 -12.40 -14.98
CA THR A 246 7.11 -11.96 -15.24
C THR A 246 7.78 -11.43 -13.98
N GLY A 247 8.88 -12.02 -13.58
CA GLY A 247 9.68 -11.54 -12.46
C GLY A 247 10.39 -12.66 -11.72
N ASP A 248 11.54 -12.32 -11.16
CA ASP A 248 12.33 -13.23 -10.36
C ASP A 248 11.70 -13.47 -9.00
N VAL A 249 11.86 -14.67 -8.48
CA VAL A 249 11.50 -15.04 -7.11
C VAL A 249 12.78 -15.40 -6.36
N ASN A 250 13.04 -14.67 -5.28
CA ASN A 250 14.24 -14.89 -4.47
C ASN A 250 13.85 -15.24 -3.02
N PHE A 251 14.39 -16.36 -2.55
CA PHE A 251 14.22 -16.87 -1.19
C PHE A 251 15.52 -16.72 -0.39
N GLU A 252 15.39 -16.27 0.83
CA GLU A 252 16.46 -16.24 1.81
C GLU A 252 15.92 -16.74 3.15
N ASN A 253 16.33 -17.97 3.54
CA ASN A 253 15.89 -18.60 4.79
C ASN A 253 14.36 -18.73 4.88
N VAL A 254 13.74 -19.37 3.90
CA VAL A 254 12.27 -19.56 3.83
C VAL A 254 11.91 -20.99 4.21
N GLY A 255 10.90 -21.13 5.09
CA GLY A 255 10.34 -22.41 5.53
C GLY A 255 8.84 -22.48 5.31
N ALA A 256 8.34 -23.64 4.88
CA ALA A 256 6.93 -23.98 4.77
C ALA A 256 6.78 -25.51 4.77
N GLU A 257 5.57 -26.03 4.99
CA GLU A 257 5.28 -27.45 4.76
C GLU A 257 5.25 -27.75 3.25
N THR A 258 4.62 -26.86 2.47
CA THR A 258 4.58 -26.96 1.00
C THR A 258 4.90 -25.62 0.37
N ILE A 259 5.68 -25.65 -0.73
CA ILE A 259 6.03 -24.47 -1.52
C ILE A 259 5.62 -24.71 -2.96
N THR A 260 4.85 -23.79 -3.52
CA THR A 260 4.51 -23.79 -4.95
C THR A 260 4.85 -22.44 -5.55
N VAL A 261 5.67 -22.45 -6.60
CA VAL A 261 6.07 -21.28 -7.36
C VAL A 261 5.77 -21.51 -8.82
N HIS A 262 4.99 -20.62 -9.39
CA HIS A 262 4.74 -20.58 -10.83
C HIS A 262 5.12 -19.21 -11.38
N THR A 263 6.02 -19.19 -12.36
CA THR A 263 6.36 -17.99 -13.14
C THR A 263 6.46 -18.35 -14.63
N GLU A 264 6.04 -17.44 -15.51
CA GLU A 264 6.25 -17.67 -16.93
C GLU A 264 7.66 -17.24 -17.36
N THR A 265 8.13 -16.09 -16.87
CA THR A 265 9.47 -15.58 -17.16
C THR A 265 10.11 -15.02 -15.90
N GLY A 266 11.19 -15.62 -15.48
CA GLY A 266 11.97 -15.20 -14.31
C GLY A 266 12.72 -16.36 -13.67
N ASP A 267 13.79 -16.02 -12.98
CA ASP A 267 14.59 -16.96 -12.21
C ASP A 267 13.96 -17.20 -10.84
N VAL A 268 14.02 -18.45 -10.38
CA VAL A 268 13.65 -18.81 -9.01
C VAL A 268 14.91 -19.25 -8.29
N THR A 269 15.37 -18.45 -7.33
CA THR A 269 16.66 -18.65 -6.67
C THR A 269 16.56 -18.48 -5.16
N GLY A 270 17.51 -19.07 -4.43
CA GLY A 270 17.71 -18.77 -3.02
C GLY A 270 17.87 -19.97 -2.12
N THR A 271 17.57 -19.77 -0.83
CA THR A 271 17.79 -20.77 0.23
C THR A 271 16.49 -21.11 0.96
N LEU A 272 16.29 -22.40 1.22
CA LEU A 272 15.17 -22.93 1.98
C LEU A 272 15.66 -23.53 3.29
N ARG A 273 14.90 -23.30 4.37
CA ARG A 273 15.26 -23.68 5.74
C ARG A 273 15.24 -25.18 5.98
N SER A 274 14.37 -25.90 5.29
CA SER A 274 14.15 -27.33 5.47
C SER A 274 14.48 -28.11 4.22
N ALA A 275 14.62 -29.43 4.34
CA ALA A 275 14.69 -30.32 3.20
C ALA A 275 13.33 -30.45 2.52
N PHE A 276 13.32 -30.50 1.19
CA PHE A 276 12.12 -30.64 0.37
C PHE A 276 12.30 -31.72 -0.68
N TYR A 277 11.21 -32.40 -1.02
CA TYR A 277 11.09 -33.16 -2.25
C TYR A 277 10.76 -32.17 -3.38
N PHE A 278 11.71 -32.01 -4.33
CA PHE A 278 11.57 -31.04 -5.41
C PHE A 278 10.87 -31.62 -6.62
N VAL A 279 9.90 -30.90 -7.16
CA VAL A 279 9.29 -31.09 -8.47
C VAL A 279 9.53 -29.81 -9.27
N THR A 280 10.42 -29.87 -10.26
CA THR A 280 10.87 -28.68 -10.97
C THR A 280 10.74 -28.82 -12.47
N GLU A 281 10.26 -27.76 -13.14
CA GLU A 281 10.12 -27.72 -14.60
C GLU A 281 10.55 -26.35 -15.13
N THR A 282 11.38 -26.34 -16.18
CA THR A 282 11.71 -25.16 -16.97
C THR A 282 11.83 -25.55 -18.44
N ASN A 283 11.23 -24.77 -19.35
CA ASN A 283 11.37 -25.01 -20.76
C ASN A 283 12.72 -24.48 -21.29
N THR A 284 13.15 -23.31 -20.77
CA THR A 284 14.43 -22.70 -21.17
C THR A 284 15.15 -22.19 -19.92
N GLY A 285 16.12 -22.96 -19.46
CA GLY A 285 16.87 -22.62 -18.24
C GLY A 285 17.57 -23.84 -17.68
N LYS A 286 18.28 -23.68 -16.58
CA LYS A 286 18.98 -24.73 -15.84
C LYS A 286 18.31 -24.97 -14.50
N VAL A 287 18.22 -26.24 -14.14
CA VAL A 287 17.73 -26.63 -12.80
C VAL A 287 18.93 -27.09 -11.96
N ARG A 288 19.02 -26.48 -10.76
CA ARG A 288 19.98 -26.88 -9.73
C ARG A 288 19.28 -26.81 -8.37
N VAL A 289 18.87 -27.96 -7.88
CA VAL A 289 18.20 -28.10 -6.56
C VAL A 289 18.88 -29.25 -5.81
N PRO A 290 18.78 -29.29 -4.46
CA PRO A 290 19.27 -30.43 -3.68
C PRO A 290 18.60 -31.74 -4.09
N ASP A 291 19.37 -32.82 -4.15
CA ASP A 291 18.86 -34.16 -4.38
C ASP A 291 18.36 -34.77 -3.07
N THR A 292 17.14 -34.38 -2.70
CA THR A 292 16.49 -34.80 -1.48
C THR A 292 15.19 -35.56 -1.79
N HIS A 293 14.95 -36.63 -1.04
CA HIS A 293 13.79 -37.52 -1.24
C HIS A 293 12.86 -37.51 -0.03
N SER A 294 13.04 -36.56 0.91
CA SER A 294 12.25 -36.43 2.14
C SER A 294 12.00 -34.98 2.47
N GLY A 295 11.02 -34.70 3.30
CA GLY A 295 10.60 -33.36 3.68
C GLY A 295 9.31 -32.91 3.01
N GLY A 296 9.03 -31.62 3.04
CA GLY A 296 7.88 -31.02 2.38
C GLY A 296 7.96 -31.06 0.85
N ARG A 297 6.89 -30.75 0.16
CA ARG A 297 6.88 -30.66 -1.31
C ARG A 297 7.23 -29.25 -1.75
N CYS A 298 8.24 -29.12 -2.64
CA CYS A 298 8.58 -27.86 -3.28
C CYS A 298 8.40 -28.00 -4.80
N GLU A 299 7.36 -27.38 -5.34
CA GLU A 299 7.05 -27.38 -6.77
C GLU A 299 7.40 -26.02 -7.37
N ILE A 300 8.29 -26.00 -8.36
CA ILE A 300 8.73 -24.77 -9.01
C ILE A 300 8.63 -24.95 -10.53
N THR A 301 7.82 -24.13 -11.16
CA THR A 301 7.65 -24.13 -12.62
C THR A 301 7.96 -22.74 -13.18
N THR A 302 8.81 -22.68 -14.19
CA THR A 302 9.07 -21.50 -15.00
C THR A 302 9.11 -21.87 -16.48
N SER A 303 8.60 -21.01 -17.36
CA SER A 303 8.77 -21.27 -18.80
C SER A 303 10.15 -20.83 -19.27
N THR A 304 10.64 -19.68 -18.81
CA THR A 304 11.96 -19.15 -19.15
C THR A 304 12.63 -18.61 -17.90
N GLY A 305 13.69 -19.26 -17.46
CA GLY A 305 14.48 -18.87 -16.28
C GLY A 305 15.18 -20.05 -15.64
N ASP A 306 16.17 -19.76 -14.86
CA ASP A 306 16.92 -20.74 -14.07
C ASP A 306 16.23 -21.02 -12.74
N ILE A 307 16.24 -22.27 -12.29
CA ILE A 307 15.82 -22.69 -10.97
C ILE A 307 17.06 -23.09 -10.18
N ARG A 308 17.36 -22.32 -9.12
CA ARG A 308 18.53 -22.57 -8.28
C ARG A 308 18.18 -22.43 -6.81
N ILE A 309 18.03 -23.55 -6.13
CA ILE A 309 17.74 -23.61 -4.70
C ILE A 309 18.90 -24.26 -3.96
N GLU A 310 19.27 -23.70 -2.84
CA GLU A 310 20.30 -24.19 -1.94
C GLU A 310 19.71 -24.38 -0.53
N PRO A 311 20.20 -25.34 0.29
CA PRO A 311 19.80 -25.43 1.68
C PRO A 311 20.35 -24.21 2.47
N ALA A 312 19.63 -23.77 3.51
CA ALA A 312 20.01 -22.59 4.30
C ALA A 312 21.40 -22.72 4.96
N ASP A 313 21.80 -23.92 5.34
CA ASP A 313 23.09 -24.19 6.01
C ASP A 313 24.30 -24.08 5.06
N ALA A 314 24.10 -23.91 3.75
CA ALA A 314 25.19 -23.80 2.79
C ALA A 314 25.94 -22.45 2.80
N GLN A 315 25.50 -21.47 3.59
CA GLN A 315 26.09 -20.14 3.64
C GLN A 315 27.06 -19.87 4.81
N ASN A 316 27.39 -20.91 5.63
CA ASN A 316 28.37 -20.74 6.70
C ASN A 316 29.47 -21.80 6.59
N PRO A 317 30.62 -21.54 5.87
CA PRO A 317 31.84 -22.31 6.01
C PRO A 317 32.59 -21.91 7.29
#